data_b7633d59ec4f144a50e497821bb9f1e1
#
_entry.id   b7633d59ec4f144a50e497821bb9f1e1
#
_cell.length_a   1.000
_cell.length_b   1.000
_cell.length_c   1.000
_cell.angle_alpha   90.00
_cell.angle_beta   90.00
_cell.angle_gamma   90.00
#
_symmetry.space_group_name_H-M   'P 1'
#
loop_
_entity.id
_entity.type
_entity.pdbx_description
1 polymer ?
#
loop_
_entity_poly.entity_id
_entity_poly.type
_entity_poly.pdbx_seq_one_letter_code
_entity_poly.pdbx_strand_id
1 'polypeptide(L)'
;MNPARLFLAAFSLVSLSACQLPSNFLPTAFVRQEVIRKPLIVQPVDSSNSPLYVWHGAGQPGPVRVTIDLSQQKAYIFRNSQNVGWSYVATGRSGFPTPTGTFRISEKVVNKRSNRYGTIVDASGNTVRSNATAGMHRVPSGGSFVGAKMPYWMRLTGNGVGMHAGYIPNPGSPASHGCVRMPYDMVTKLYSIAPVGTPVTIVP
;
A
#
# COMPACT_ATOMS: atom_id res chain seq x y z
N MET A 1 -79.36 15.98 22.12
CA MET A 1 -80.21 15.02 22.88
C MET A 1 -79.40 13.77 23.06
N ASN A 2 -79.08 13.51 24.39
CA ASN A 2 -78.39 12.33 24.91
C ASN A 2 -79.29 11.10 24.80
N PRO A 3 -78.86 9.84 24.93
CA PRO A 3 -78.30 9.37 26.21
C PRO A 3 -77.11 8.36 26.08
N ALA A 4 -76.40 8.35 27.22
CA ALA A 4 -75.42 7.41 27.65
C ALA A 4 -75.93 5.96 27.74
N ARG A 5 -75.02 5.00 27.44
CA ARG A 5 -75.13 3.62 27.97
C ARG A 5 -73.85 3.19 28.63
N LEU A 6 -73.99 3.04 29.94
CA LEU A 6 -73.08 2.43 30.90
C LEU A 6 -73.02 0.90 30.67
N PHE A 7 -71.83 0.32 30.55
CA PHE A 7 -71.59 -1.11 30.63
C PHE A 7 -70.60 -1.42 31.75
N LEU A 8 -71.10 -2.16 32.74
CA LEU A 8 -70.32 -2.70 33.85
C LEU A 8 -69.24 -3.68 33.34
N ALA A 9 -68.05 -3.52 33.84
CA ALA A 9 -66.98 -4.49 33.70
C ALA A 9 -67.07 -5.53 34.80
N ALA A 10 -67.12 -6.80 34.40
CA ALA A 10 -67.03 -7.93 35.30
C ALA A 10 -65.56 -8.27 35.53
N PHE A 11 -65.10 -8.26 36.78
CA PHE A 11 -63.82 -8.74 37.24
C PHE A 11 -63.81 -10.27 37.24
N SER A 12 -62.98 -10.88 36.34
CA SER A 12 -62.63 -12.29 36.45
C SER A 12 -61.21 -12.40 37.05
N LEU A 13 -61.20 -12.96 38.27
CA LEU A 13 -59.95 -13.41 38.89
C LEU A 13 -59.39 -14.62 38.14
N VAL A 14 -58.29 -14.47 37.51
CA VAL A 14 -57.52 -15.60 37.01
C VAL A 14 -56.43 -15.93 38.02
N SER A 15 -56.55 -17.13 38.60
CA SER A 15 -55.60 -17.72 39.53
C SER A 15 -54.24 -17.95 38.81
N LEU A 16 -53.18 -17.34 39.33
CA LEU A 16 -51.80 -17.64 38.91
C LEU A 16 -51.43 -19.05 39.42
N SER A 17 -51.36 -19.99 38.48
CA SER A 17 -50.73 -21.29 38.72
C SER A 17 -49.23 -21.09 38.55
N ALA A 18 -48.46 -21.20 39.63
CA ALA A 18 -47.01 -21.13 39.60
C ALA A 18 -46.44 -22.38 38.91
N CYS A 19 -46.01 -22.26 37.67
CA CYS A 19 -45.19 -23.26 37.03
C CYS A 19 -43.77 -23.15 37.60
N GLN A 20 -43.40 -24.11 38.44
CA GLN A 20 -41.99 -24.30 38.85
C GLN A 20 -41.18 -24.78 37.65
N LEU A 21 -40.25 -23.94 37.19
CA LEU A 21 -39.21 -24.31 36.20
C LEU A 21 -38.15 -25.16 36.91
N PRO A 22 -37.62 -26.22 36.25
CA PRO A 22 -36.56 -27.04 36.83
C PRO A 22 -35.24 -26.20 36.89
N SER A 23 -34.62 -26.24 38.07
CA SER A 23 -33.44 -25.49 38.49
C SER A 23 -32.12 -26.07 37.94
N ASN A 24 -32.03 -26.38 36.64
CA ASN A 24 -30.80 -26.92 36.05
C ASN A 24 -30.35 -26.18 34.77
N PHE A 25 -30.60 -24.86 34.71
CA PHE A 25 -29.89 -24.01 33.74
C PHE A 25 -28.82 -23.19 34.46
N LEU A 26 -27.64 -23.79 34.63
CA LEU A 26 -26.42 -23.02 34.86
C LEU A 26 -26.14 -22.18 33.60
N PRO A 27 -25.98 -20.86 33.70
CA PRO A 27 -25.54 -20.09 32.57
C PRO A 27 -24.12 -20.56 32.25
N THR A 28 -23.96 -21.12 31.07
CA THR A 28 -22.62 -21.34 30.47
C THR A 28 -21.92 -19.99 30.48
N ALA A 29 -20.96 -19.85 31.40
CA ALA A 29 -20.06 -18.76 31.44
C ALA A 29 -19.42 -18.67 30.05
N PHE A 30 -19.68 -17.57 29.34
CA PHE A 30 -18.87 -17.22 28.14
C PHE A 30 -17.43 -17.09 28.62
N VAL A 31 -16.67 -18.17 28.49
CA VAL A 31 -15.22 -18.14 28.59
C VAL A 31 -14.76 -17.27 27.43
N ARG A 32 -14.53 -16.01 27.74
CA ARG A 32 -13.85 -15.10 26.85
C ARG A 32 -12.46 -15.71 26.63
N GLN A 33 -12.29 -16.43 25.51
CA GLN A 33 -10.96 -16.83 25.07
C GLN A 33 -10.17 -15.55 24.82
N GLU A 34 -9.43 -15.12 25.82
CA GLU A 34 -8.33 -14.22 25.59
C GLU A 34 -7.35 -14.93 24.65
N VAL A 35 -7.41 -14.51 23.39
CA VAL A 35 -6.37 -14.86 22.43
C VAL A 35 -5.10 -14.21 22.98
N ILE A 36 -4.36 -14.98 23.78
CA ILE A 36 -2.99 -14.62 24.17
C ILE A 36 -2.21 -14.52 22.88
N ARG A 37 -2.16 -13.30 22.33
CA ARG A 37 -1.23 -12.98 21.25
C ARG A 37 0.15 -13.12 21.85
N LYS A 38 0.76 -14.29 21.62
CA LYS A 38 2.17 -14.51 21.89
C LYS A 38 2.91 -13.30 21.36
N PRO A 39 3.68 -12.55 22.19
CA PRO A 39 4.48 -11.45 21.66
C PRO A 39 5.36 -12.04 20.56
N LEU A 40 5.29 -11.48 19.35
CA LEU A 40 6.27 -11.76 18.32
C LEU A 40 7.63 -11.38 18.92
N ILE A 41 8.41 -12.39 19.31
CA ILE A 41 9.81 -12.20 19.63
C ILE A 41 10.45 -11.79 18.31
N VAL A 42 10.63 -10.49 18.13
CA VAL A 42 11.45 -9.94 17.06
C VAL A 42 12.87 -10.33 17.41
N GLN A 43 13.35 -11.44 16.84
CA GLN A 43 14.76 -11.77 16.85
C GLN A 43 15.53 -10.58 16.29
N PRO A 44 16.64 -10.15 16.88
CA PRO A 44 17.50 -9.16 16.27
C PRO A 44 17.97 -9.73 14.92
N VAL A 45 17.43 -9.22 13.83
CA VAL A 45 17.81 -9.59 12.48
C VAL A 45 19.17 -8.96 12.20
N ASP A 46 20.15 -9.80 11.94
CA ASP A 46 21.41 -9.40 11.32
C ASP A 46 21.09 -8.57 10.09
N SER A 47 21.46 -7.31 10.11
CA SER A 47 21.11 -6.32 9.08
C SER A 47 21.68 -6.64 7.69
N SER A 48 22.55 -7.63 7.59
CA SER A 48 23.18 -8.06 6.33
C SER A 48 22.31 -9.00 5.49
N ASN A 49 21.23 -9.56 6.03
CA ASN A 49 20.38 -10.55 5.32
C ASN A 49 18.88 -10.33 5.47
N SER A 50 18.44 -9.13 5.83
CA SER A 50 17.00 -8.83 5.89
C SER A 50 16.40 -8.75 4.48
N PRO A 51 15.29 -9.45 4.20
CA PRO A 51 14.69 -9.41 2.87
C PRO A 51 14.22 -8.00 2.55
N LEU A 52 14.44 -7.55 1.30
CA LEU A 52 13.97 -6.25 0.81
C LEU A 52 12.44 -6.16 0.74
N TYR A 53 11.75 -7.29 0.77
CA TYR A 53 10.29 -7.37 0.76
C TYR A 53 9.79 -8.72 1.30
N VAL A 54 8.51 -8.73 1.68
CA VAL A 54 7.74 -9.94 2.00
C VAL A 54 6.47 -9.94 1.15
N TRP A 55 6.09 -11.11 0.63
CA TRP A 55 4.93 -11.26 -0.23
C TRP A 55 4.11 -12.52 0.08
N HIS A 56 2.83 -12.31 0.41
CA HIS A 56 1.84 -13.36 0.67
C HIS A 56 0.59 -13.21 -0.21
N GLY A 57 0.65 -12.33 -1.21
CA GLY A 57 -0.52 -11.95 -2.03
C GLY A 57 -0.81 -12.87 -3.21
N ALA A 58 -0.06 -13.97 -3.40
CA ALA A 58 -0.33 -14.92 -4.47
C ALA A 58 -1.70 -15.59 -4.26
N GLY A 59 -2.57 -15.55 -5.28
CA GLY A 59 -3.91 -16.17 -5.24
C GLY A 59 -4.93 -15.45 -4.33
N GLN A 60 -4.56 -14.40 -3.61
CA GLN A 60 -5.50 -13.66 -2.76
C GLN A 60 -6.47 -12.84 -3.62
N PRO A 61 -7.80 -12.95 -3.42
CA PRO A 61 -8.79 -12.20 -4.19
C PRO A 61 -8.98 -10.77 -3.66
N GLY A 62 -9.63 -9.93 -4.47
CA GLY A 62 -10.11 -8.61 -4.07
C GLY A 62 -9.27 -7.44 -4.59
N PRO A 63 -9.80 -6.22 -4.44
CA PRO A 63 -9.14 -5.01 -4.91
C PRO A 63 -7.84 -4.73 -4.15
N VAL A 64 -6.86 -4.23 -4.90
CA VAL A 64 -5.54 -3.86 -4.39
C VAL A 64 -5.55 -2.40 -3.95
N ARG A 65 -4.86 -2.10 -2.86
CA ARG A 65 -4.44 -0.75 -2.47
C ARG A 65 -3.01 -0.78 -1.94
N VAL A 66 -2.32 0.34 -2.07
CA VAL A 66 -0.94 0.50 -1.60
C VAL A 66 -0.87 1.67 -0.63
N THR A 67 -0.15 1.50 0.46
CA THR A 67 0.24 2.60 1.36
C THR A 67 1.76 2.71 1.38
N ILE A 68 2.29 3.88 1.09
CA ILE A 68 3.73 4.16 1.11
C ILE A 68 4.00 5.09 2.29
N ASP A 69 4.85 4.66 3.21
CA ASP A 69 5.29 5.41 4.39
C ASP A 69 6.69 5.95 4.11
N LEU A 70 6.80 7.29 4.00
CA LEU A 70 8.06 7.95 3.70
C LEU A 70 9.03 7.90 4.89
N SER A 71 8.53 7.92 6.12
CA SER A 71 9.35 7.85 7.32
C SER A 71 10.05 6.49 7.47
N GLN A 72 9.35 5.42 7.09
CA GLN A 72 9.87 4.04 7.14
C GLN A 72 10.53 3.60 5.84
N GLN A 73 10.38 4.36 4.76
CA GLN A 73 10.77 3.98 3.39
C GLN A 73 10.24 2.59 3.04
N LYS A 74 8.93 2.38 3.30
CA LYS A 74 8.22 1.11 3.06
C LYS A 74 6.91 1.33 2.30
N ALA A 75 6.61 0.38 1.43
CA ALA A 75 5.31 0.23 0.81
C ALA A 75 4.60 -1.00 1.41
N TYR A 76 3.35 -0.84 1.82
CA TYR A 76 2.48 -1.90 2.30
C TYR A 76 1.40 -2.16 1.27
N ILE A 77 1.20 -3.42 0.91
CA ILE A 77 0.26 -3.85 -0.11
C ILE A 77 -0.90 -4.57 0.56
N PHE A 78 -2.11 -4.21 0.18
CA PHE A 78 -3.32 -4.79 0.73
C PHE A 78 -4.21 -5.33 -0.38
N ARG A 79 -4.91 -6.42 -0.05
CA ARG A 79 -6.10 -6.90 -0.77
C ARG A 79 -7.29 -6.81 0.17
N ASN A 80 -8.35 -6.10 -0.23
CA ASN A 80 -9.40 -5.71 0.71
C ASN A 80 -8.79 -5.00 1.94
N SER A 81 -9.04 -5.50 3.15
CA SER A 81 -8.46 -4.98 4.40
C SER A 81 -7.21 -5.72 4.85
N GLN A 82 -6.86 -6.84 4.20
CA GLN A 82 -5.75 -7.69 4.61
C GLN A 82 -4.43 -7.18 4.03
N ASN A 83 -3.39 -7.04 4.86
CA ASN A 83 -2.03 -6.82 4.39
C ASN A 83 -1.50 -8.13 3.77
N VAL A 84 -1.10 -8.06 2.52
CA VAL A 84 -0.59 -9.21 1.75
C VAL A 84 0.89 -9.10 1.41
N GLY A 85 1.56 -8.06 1.89
CA GLY A 85 2.99 -7.90 1.74
C GLY A 85 3.47 -6.48 2.02
N TRP A 86 4.77 -6.35 2.15
CA TRP A 86 5.46 -5.07 2.27
C TRP A 86 6.77 -5.10 1.49
N SER A 87 7.30 -3.92 1.20
CA SER A 87 8.60 -3.75 0.52
C SER A 87 9.30 -2.51 1.03
N TYR A 88 10.61 -2.57 1.21
CA TYR A 88 11.40 -1.35 1.21
C TYR A 88 11.24 -0.63 -0.12
N VAL A 89 11.28 0.69 -0.05
CA VAL A 89 11.28 1.57 -1.22
C VAL A 89 12.41 2.59 -1.08
N ALA A 90 12.79 3.23 -2.18
CA ALA A 90 13.61 4.42 -2.13
C ALA A 90 12.83 5.56 -2.79
N THR A 91 12.34 6.48 -1.97
CA THR A 91 11.58 7.65 -2.39
C THR A 91 12.50 8.84 -2.67
N GLY A 92 11.94 10.01 -2.94
CA GLY A 92 12.68 11.23 -3.27
C GLY A 92 13.61 11.67 -2.14
N ARG A 93 14.89 11.88 -2.48
CA ARG A 93 15.89 12.45 -1.56
C ARG A 93 15.69 13.96 -1.36
N SER A 94 16.45 14.56 -0.46
CA SER A 94 16.47 16.01 -0.24
C SER A 94 16.57 16.79 -1.57
N GLY A 95 15.74 17.82 -1.73
CA GLY A 95 15.60 18.59 -2.98
C GLY A 95 14.71 17.95 -4.07
N PHE A 96 14.25 16.71 -3.87
CA PHE A 96 13.40 15.98 -4.83
C PHE A 96 12.28 15.23 -4.11
N PRO A 97 11.40 15.90 -3.39
CA PRO A 97 10.42 15.24 -2.52
C PRO A 97 9.44 14.36 -3.33
N THR A 98 9.10 13.22 -2.78
CA THR A 98 7.92 12.45 -3.21
C THR A 98 6.67 13.09 -2.58
N PRO A 99 5.65 13.45 -3.36
CA PRO A 99 4.46 14.10 -2.82
C PRO A 99 3.66 13.14 -1.92
N THR A 100 3.12 13.66 -0.82
CA THR A 100 2.16 12.95 0.04
C THR A 100 0.73 13.15 -0.44
N GLY A 101 -0.17 12.25 -0.03
CA GLY A 101 -1.58 12.29 -0.39
C GLY A 101 -2.10 10.98 -0.96
N THR A 102 -3.30 11.01 -1.50
CA THR A 102 -3.93 9.84 -2.14
C THR A 102 -3.97 10.03 -3.65
N PHE A 103 -3.40 9.06 -4.33
CA PHE A 103 -3.27 9.00 -5.79
C PHE A 103 -3.96 7.74 -6.32
N ARG A 104 -4.07 7.67 -7.65
CA ARG A 104 -4.46 6.45 -8.35
C ARG A 104 -3.44 6.16 -9.45
N ILE A 105 -3.15 4.88 -9.68
CA ILE A 105 -2.35 4.49 -10.84
C ILE A 105 -3.10 4.95 -12.10
N SER A 106 -2.52 5.88 -12.86
CA SER A 106 -3.14 6.46 -14.06
C SER A 106 -2.60 5.89 -15.37
N GLU A 107 -1.40 5.28 -15.33
CA GLU A 107 -0.73 4.70 -16.49
C GLU A 107 0.16 3.54 -16.05
N LYS A 108 0.31 2.52 -16.90
CA LYS A 108 1.23 1.41 -16.68
C LYS A 108 2.05 1.15 -17.94
N VAL A 109 3.38 1.09 -17.81
CA VAL A 109 4.31 0.85 -18.93
C VAL A 109 5.42 -0.09 -18.50
N VAL A 110 5.58 -1.23 -19.18
CA VAL A 110 6.60 -2.23 -18.81
C VAL A 110 8.02 -1.67 -19.01
N ASN A 111 8.29 -1.05 -20.17
CA ASN A 111 9.64 -0.59 -20.55
C ASN A 111 9.73 0.94 -20.62
N LYS A 112 9.41 1.62 -19.51
CA LYS A 112 9.50 3.08 -19.40
C LYS A 112 10.95 3.53 -19.29
N ARG A 113 11.24 4.67 -19.92
CA ARG A 113 12.45 5.48 -19.67
C ARG A 113 12.05 6.87 -19.22
N SER A 114 12.88 7.48 -18.39
CA SER A 114 12.71 8.87 -17.98
C SER A 114 12.97 9.81 -19.17
N ASN A 115 12.10 10.78 -19.36
CA ASN A 115 12.33 11.89 -20.27
C ASN A 115 13.09 13.06 -19.62
N ARG A 116 13.30 13.02 -18.31
CA ARG A 116 13.91 14.12 -17.56
C ARG A 116 15.29 13.78 -16.98
N TYR A 117 15.46 12.58 -16.43
CA TYR A 117 16.71 12.15 -15.77
C TYR A 117 17.36 11.00 -16.52
N GLY A 118 18.67 11.04 -16.67
CA GLY A 118 19.37 10.01 -17.43
C GLY A 118 20.86 10.24 -17.51
N THR A 119 21.42 9.85 -18.63
CA THR A 119 22.85 9.90 -18.96
C THR A 119 23.02 10.58 -20.31
N ILE A 120 24.09 11.34 -20.52
CA ILE A 120 24.50 11.82 -21.84
C ILE A 120 25.63 10.93 -22.32
N VAL A 121 25.51 10.49 -23.57
CA VAL A 121 26.55 9.71 -24.26
C VAL A 121 27.07 10.51 -25.45
N ASP A 122 28.34 10.25 -25.84
CA ASP A 122 28.94 10.78 -27.04
C ASP A 122 28.50 10.03 -28.32
N ALA A 123 29.05 10.39 -29.47
CA ALA A 123 28.76 9.75 -30.75
C ALA A 123 29.16 8.26 -30.80
N SER A 124 30.11 7.84 -29.98
CA SER A 124 30.56 6.46 -29.84
C SER A 124 29.76 5.65 -28.78
N GLY A 125 28.81 6.29 -28.12
CA GLY A 125 27.99 5.66 -27.07
C GLY A 125 28.63 5.65 -25.67
N ASN A 126 29.80 6.28 -25.48
CA ASN A 126 30.44 6.37 -24.17
C ASN A 126 29.73 7.39 -23.29
N THR A 127 29.60 7.09 -22.01
CA THR A 127 29.01 8.01 -21.03
C THR A 127 29.95 9.20 -20.80
N VAL A 128 29.50 10.38 -21.19
CA VAL A 128 30.18 11.65 -20.91
C VAL A 128 29.61 12.37 -19.71
N ARG A 129 28.37 12.05 -19.31
CA ARG A 129 27.74 12.55 -18.08
C ARG A 129 26.70 11.58 -17.54
N SER A 130 26.93 11.07 -16.35
CA SER A 130 25.91 10.40 -15.53
C SER A 130 25.06 11.45 -14.78
N ASN A 131 23.87 11.10 -14.34
CA ASN A 131 22.93 12.00 -13.62
C ASN A 131 22.61 13.30 -14.38
N ALA A 132 22.42 13.19 -15.68
CA ALA A 132 22.04 14.31 -16.54
C ALA A 132 20.53 14.62 -16.39
N THR A 133 20.22 15.92 -16.48
CA THR A 133 18.83 16.40 -16.62
C THR A 133 18.65 16.93 -18.03
N ALA A 134 17.66 16.40 -18.74
CA ALA A 134 17.34 16.81 -20.10
C ALA A 134 17.02 18.33 -20.15
N GLY A 135 17.54 19.01 -21.16
CA GLY A 135 17.39 20.45 -21.34
C GLY A 135 18.30 21.32 -20.46
N MET A 136 18.89 20.76 -19.39
CA MET A 136 19.84 21.51 -18.53
C MET A 136 21.31 21.23 -18.88
N HIS A 137 21.61 20.10 -19.45
CA HIS A 137 22.98 19.71 -19.77
C HIS A 137 23.14 19.55 -21.27
N ARG A 138 24.22 20.16 -21.79
CA ARG A 138 24.54 20.12 -23.22
C ARG A 138 24.88 18.69 -23.63
N VAL A 139 24.31 18.28 -24.76
CA VAL A 139 24.66 17.04 -25.47
C VAL A 139 25.76 17.37 -26.48
N PRO A 140 26.89 16.63 -26.51
CA PRO A 140 27.95 16.86 -27.51
C PRO A 140 27.44 16.54 -28.91
N SER A 141 28.16 17.06 -29.93
CA SER A 141 27.84 16.78 -31.33
C SER A 141 27.86 15.27 -31.59
N GLY A 142 26.82 14.76 -32.26
CA GLY A 142 26.62 13.33 -32.53
C GLY A 142 26.24 12.48 -31.30
N GLY A 143 26.21 13.05 -30.09
CA GLY A 143 25.78 12.37 -28.87
C GLY A 143 24.29 12.38 -28.68
N SER A 144 23.83 11.77 -27.56
CA SER A 144 22.41 11.72 -27.22
C SER A 144 22.15 11.69 -25.69
N PHE A 145 20.94 12.08 -25.30
CA PHE A 145 20.45 11.88 -23.96
C PHE A 145 19.76 10.52 -23.87
N VAL A 146 20.20 9.68 -22.94
CA VAL A 146 19.65 8.35 -22.66
C VAL A 146 18.93 8.37 -21.33
N GLY A 147 17.60 8.35 -21.37
CA GLY A 147 16.77 8.37 -20.17
C GLY A 147 16.98 7.16 -19.27
N ALA A 148 16.99 7.37 -17.96
CA ALA A 148 17.10 6.30 -16.97
C ALA A 148 15.98 5.27 -17.14
N LYS A 149 16.32 3.98 -17.03
CA LYS A 149 15.33 2.89 -17.08
C LYS A 149 14.41 2.95 -15.85
N MET A 150 13.11 2.81 -16.06
CA MET A 150 12.06 2.75 -15.04
C MET A 150 11.09 1.59 -15.37
N PRO A 151 11.55 0.34 -15.36
CA PRO A 151 10.72 -0.80 -15.75
C PRO A 151 9.55 -0.99 -14.78
N TYR A 152 8.45 -1.52 -15.31
CA TYR A 152 7.18 -1.71 -14.59
C TYR A 152 6.63 -0.41 -14.00
N TRP A 153 6.69 0.65 -14.79
CA TRP A 153 6.20 1.96 -14.43
C TRP A 153 4.71 1.98 -14.13
N MET A 154 4.35 2.57 -12.99
CA MET A 154 2.98 2.86 -12.56
C MET A 154 2.92 4.35 -12.18
N ARG A 155 2.30 5.17 -13.05
CA ARG A 155 2.21 6.63 -12.86
C ARG A 155 1.25 6.97 -11.74
N LEU A 156 1.63 7.91 -10.88
CA LEU A 156 0.80 8.43 -9.79
C LEU A 156 0.38 9.88 -10.02
N THR A 157 1.26 10.70 -10.60
CA THR A 157 1.01 12.14 -10.76
C THR A 157 1.17 12.60 -12.19
N GLY A 158 0.50 13.73 -12.55
CA GLY A 158 0.60 14.35 -13.86
C GLY A 158 2.01 14.87 -14.19
N ASN A 159 2.76 15.31 -13.19
CA ASN A 159 4.15 15.80 -13.34
C ASN A 159 5.21 14.69 -13.36
N GLY A 160 4.81 13.41 -13.40
CA GLY A 160 5.70 12.31 -13.70
C GLY A 160 6.32 11.61 -12.49
N VAL A 161 5.69 11.65 -11.32
CA VAL A 161 6.02 10.76 -10.21
C VAL A 161 5.26 9.45 -10.35
N GLY A 162 5.94 8.34 -10.07
CA GLY A 162 5.34 7.01 -10.11
C GLY A 162 6.19 5.98 -9.37
N MET A 163 5.68 4.75 -9.32
CA MET A 163 6.38 3.57 -8.80
C MET A 163 7.02 2.80 -9.96
N HIS A 164 8.20 2.25 -9.76
CA HIS A 164 8.89 1.44 -10.77
C HIS A 164 9.99 0.56 -10.16
N ALA A 165 10.51 -0.42 -10.91
CA ALA A 165 11.69 -1.16 -10.49
C ALA A 165 12.91 -0.24 -10.45
N GLY A 166 13.69 -0.34 -9.38
CA GLY A 166 14.93 0.40 -9.25
C GLY A 166 15.78 -0.10 -8.09
N TYR A 167 17.06 0.18 -8.18
CA TYR A 167 18.01 -0.16 -7.12
C TYR A 167 17.72 0.65 -5.84
N ILE A 168 17.73 -0.03 -4.71
CA ILE A 168 17.61 0.52 -3.37
C ILE A 168 18.99 0.44 -2.71
N PRO A 169 19.78 1.52 -2.74
CA PRO A 169 21.17 1.47 -2.29
C PRO A 169 21.29 1.26 -0.78
N ASN A 170 20.34 1.80 -0.02
CA ASN A 170 20.31 1.72 1.43
C ASN A 170 18.83 1.59 1.87
N PRO A 171 18.37 0.38 2.24
CA PRO A 171 17.01 0.17 2.72
C PRO A 171 16.71 1.06 3.93
N GLY A 172 15.54 1.73 3.90
CA GLY A 172 15.16 2.72 4.91
C GLY A 172 15.60 4.15 4.61
N SER A 173 16.31 4.41 3.47
CA SER A 173 16.77 5.74 3.12
C SER A 173 16.26 6.20 1.75
N PRO A 174 15.85 7.48 1.59
CA PRO A 174 15.44 8.05 0.32
C PRO A 174 16.64 8.21 -0.63
N ALA A 175 16.46 7.92 -1.93
CA ALA A 175 17.56 7.96 -2.90
C ALA A 175 17.16 8.37 -4.33
N SER A 176 15.88 8.64 -4.59
CA SER A 176 15.38 8.94 -5.94
C SER A 176 15.30 10.44 -6.24
N HIS A 177 14.84 10.77 -7.46
CA HIS A 177 14.46 12.14 -7.86
C HIS A 177 12.93 12.35 -7.78
N GLY A 178 12.28 11.76 -6.74
CA GLY A 178 10.85 11.91 -6.48
C GLY A 178 10.00 10.67 -6.78
N CYS A 179 10.44 9.77 -7.66
CA CYS A 179 9.75 8.50 -7.88
C CYS A 179 9.97 7.51 -6.73
N VAL A 180 9.11 6.51 -6.65
CA VAL A 180 9.20 5.41 -5.68
C VAL A 180 9.86 4.21 -6.34
N ARG A 181 11.13 3.96 -6.04
CA ARG A 181 11.84 2.76 -6.49
C ARG A 181 11.46 1.58 -5.63
N MET A 182 11.26 0.43 -6.24
CA MET A 182 10.95 -0.85 -5.58
C MET A 182 11.91 -1.95 -6.08
N PRO A 183 12.18 -2.99 -5.28
CA PRO A 183 12.90 -4.17 -5.76
C PRO A 183 12.20 -4.75 -7.00
N TYR A 184 12.97 -5.23 -7.96
CA TYR A 184 12.46 -5.71 -9.25
C TYR A 184 11.38 -6.77 -9.10
N ASP A 185 11.65 -7.81 -8.30
CA ASP A 185 10.72 -8.92 -8.10
C ASP A 185 9.44 -8.49 -7.39
N MET A 186 9.52 -7.51 -6.48
CA MET A 186 8.34 -7.00 -5.79
C MET A 186 7.47 -6.15 -6.72
N VAL A 187 8.09 -5.26 -7.50
CA VAL A 187 7.32 -4.40 -8.40
C VAL A 187 6.66 -5.20 -9.53
N THR A 188 7.27 -6.29 -10.02
CA THR A 188 6.63 -7.18 -11.01
C THR A 188 5.37 -7.84 -10.46
N LYS A 189 5.42 -8.32 -9.21
CA LYS A 189 4.25 -8.87 -8.50
C LYS A 189 3.16 -7.80 -8.34
N LEU A 190 3.51 -6.62 -7.86
CA LEU A 190 2.56 -5.52 -7.71
C LEU A 190 1.98 -5.09 -9.06
N TYR A 191 2.82 -4.94 -10.08
CA TYR A 191 2.39 -4.56 -11.43
C TYR A 191 1.37 -5.54 -12.00
N SER A 192 1.54 -6.85 -11.78
CA SER A 192 0.62 -7.86 -12.31
C SER A 192 -0.78 -7.80 -11.68
N ILE A 193 -0.90 -7.37 -10.43
CA ILE A 193 -2.16 -7.39 -9.68
C ILE A 193 -2.83 -6.03 -9.51
N ALA A 194 -2.11 -4.93 -9.71
CA ALA A 194 -2.58 -3.56 -9.53
C ALA A 194 -3.00 -2.95 -10.89
N PRO A 195 -4.28 -2.93 -11.25
CA PRO A 195 -4.75 -2.29 -12.49
C PRO A 195 -4.64 -0.76 -12.42
N VAL A 196 -4.81 -0.11 -13.56
CA VAL A 196 -5.09 1.34 -13.61
C VAL A 196 -6.32 1.64 -12.74
N GLY A 197 -6.29 2.73 -11.98
CA GLY A 197 -7.30 3.07 -10.98
C GLY A 197 -6.97 2.58 -9.55
N THR A 198 -6.00 1.68 -9.36
CA THR A 198 -5.57 1.22 -8.02
C THR A 198 -5.19 2.40 -7.13
N PRO A 199 -5.79 2.53 -5.93
CA PRO A 199 -5.46 3.60 -5.00
C PRO A 199 -4.09 3.40 -4.36
N VAL A 200 -3.33 4.50 -4.26
CA VAL A 200 -2.01 4.58 -3.62
C VAL A 200 -2.00 5.77 -2.68
N THR A 201 -1.86 5.53 -1.40
CA THR A 201 -1.73 6.59 -0.38
C THR A 201 -0.27 6.71 0.03
N ILE A 202 0.26 7.92 0.00
CA ILE A 202 1.63 8.25 0.44
C ILE A 202 1.53 9.11 1.69
N VAL A 203 2.05 8.60 2.80
CA VAL A 203 2.07 9.28 4.10
C VAL A 203 3.49 9.72 4.45
N PRO A 204 3.65 10.77 5.29
CA PRO A 204 4.94 11.29 5.74
C PRO A 204 5.84 10.26 6.40
#